data_8125d3315b5609c6ece0eb053185618f
#
_entry.id   8125d3315b5609c6ece0eb053185618f
#
_cell.length_a   1.000
_cell.length_b   1.000
_cell.length_c   1.000
_cell.angle_alpha   90.00
_cell.angle_beta   90.00
_cell.angle_gamma   90.00
#
_symmetry.space_group_name_H-M   'P 1'
#
loop_
_entity.id
_entity.type
_entity.pdbx_description
1 polymer ?
#
loop_
_entity_poly.entity_id
_entity_poly.type
_entity_poly.pdbx_seq_one_letter_code
_entity_poly.pdbx_strand_id
1 'polypeptide(L)'
;MFTAIYNTYKTSFSGLSRQTWLLSIVMMFNRCGSMAVPFMGLYVTQSLHRSEMDAGLIITLFGVGSIMGSAAGGKLTDMIGFRPVQILSSIIGGLLFILFSTITHFSSLCVLAVVISFFSEAFRPANFTAVAHYATEGTITRSYSLNRLAVNIGWSIGISFAGIIASINYRLLFIVEGGVSIIVGLLILAFLPRVKGFIKQAKAHASNMVIMKPWRDIFYVKFILLTTVFITCAFLMFRVVPVFFKQEWHIDEFEIGIIIGINGAIIALFEMIMINKIEAKRSPMFFIIIGAALFSASYLVLSAPISYHVAAAVLTIVVFTSGEMLSLPFINTIVISRSNEHNRGLYAAGYTLSWSCAQVVGPYFGFSIAKNFGYNWLWLGLACMLVLCAWGFNTLNKRQAKTVLQTEKIQLEIE
;
A
#
# COMPACT_ATOMS: atom_id res chain seq x y z
N MET A 1 5.36 5.22 35.31
CA MET A 1 5.13 5.70 33.94
C MET A 1 5.84 4.82 32.89
N PHE A 2 7.17 4.65 32.95
CA PHE A 2 7.94 3.82 32.01
C PHE A 2 7.47 2.36 31.93
N THR A 3 7.18 1.73 33.08
CA THR A 3 6.68 0.34 33.14
C THR A 3 5.32 0.17 32.42
N ALA A 4 4.43 1.16 32.55
CA ALA A 4 3.13 1.13 31.89
C ALA A 4 3.28 1.29 30.36
N ILE A 5 4.17 2.16 29.91
CA ILE A 5 4.50 2.32 28.49
C ILE A 5 5.10 1.02 27.95
N TYR A 6 6.11 0.47 28.61
CA TYR A 6 6.73 -0.80 28.22
C TYR A 6 5.72 -1.94 28.13
N ASN A 7 4.85 -2.11 29.12
CA ASN A 7 3.81 -3.13 29.11
C ASN A 7 2.81 -2.92 27.97
N THR A 8 2.44 -1.68 27.67
CA THR A 8 1.57 -1.35 26.53
C THR A 8 2.21 -1.75 25.20
N TYR A 9 3.50 -1.43 25.00
CA TYR A 9 4.22 -1.87 23.80
C TYR A 9 4.30 -3.40 23.73
N LYS A 10 4.74 -4.05 24.81
CA LYS A 10 4.84 -5.52 24.88
C LYS A 10 3.51 -6.19 24.52
N THR A 11 2.39 -5.69 25.05
CA THR A 11 1.06 -6.23 24.76
C THR A 11 0.65 -6.01 23.31
N SER A 12 0.97 -4.83 22.73
CA SER A 12 0.62 -4.52 21.33
C SER A 12 1.32 -5.42 20.32
N PHE A 13 2.52 -5.88 20.63
CA PHE A 13 3.29 -6.80 19.78
C PHE A 13 3.18 -8.27 20.21
N SER A 14 2.50 -8.58 21.31
CA SER A 14 2.29 -9.95 21.78
C SER A 14 1.21 -10.67 20.98
N GLY A 15 1.27 -12.02 21.00
CA GLY A 15 0.27 -12.87 20.34
C GLY A 15 0.41 -12.95 18.81
N LEU A 16 1.33 -12.21 18.20
CA LEU A 16 1.64 -12.32 16.77
C LEU A 16 2.48 -13.56 16.51
N SER A 17 2.18 -14.29 15.43
CA SER A 17 2.89 -15.52 15.09
C SER A 17 4.35 -15.23 14.72
N ARG A 18 5.23 -16.20 14.92
CA ARG A 18 6.63 -16.14 14.47
C ARG A 18 6.73 -15.90 12.96
N GLN A 19 5.81 -16.48 12.20
CA GLN A 19 5.75 -16.34 10.74
C GLN A 19 5.36 -14.93 10.33
N THR A 20 4.44 -14.28 11.06
CA THR A 20 4.08 -12.86 10.84
C THR A 20 5.29 -11.96 11.06
N TRP A 21 6.09 -12.18 12.11
CA TRP A 21 7.33 -11.45 12.35
C TRP A 21 8.36 -11.66 11.24
N LEU A 22 8.61 -12.92 10.86
CA LEU A 22 9.54 -13.25 9.79
C LEU A 22 9.13 -12.61 8.47
N LEU A 23 7.84 -12.69 8.12
CA LEU A 23 7.31 -12.08 6.90
C LEU A 23 7.47 -10.55 6.92
N SER A 24 7.23 -9.91 8.07
CA SER A 24 7.38 -8.45 8.23
C SER A 24 8.84 -8.02 8.10
N ILE A 25 9.79 -8.78 8.66
CA ILE A 25 11.23 -8.54 8.50
C ILE A 25 11.64 -8.69 7.03
N VAL A 26 11.21 -9.76 6.37
CA VAL A 26 11.46 -9.97 4.93
C VAL A 26 10.88 -8.83 4.10
N MET A 27 9.70 -8.34 4.48
CA MET A 27 9.07 -7.21 3.82
C MET A 27 9.83 -5.89 4.04
N MET A 28 10.39 -5.69 5.22
CA MET A 28 11.29 -4.55 5.49
C MET A 28 12.48 -4.56 4.54
N PHE A 29 13.18 -5.70 4.40
CA PHE A 29 14.29 -5.84 3.47
C PHE A 29 13.85 -5.60 2.02
N ASN A 30 12.72 -6.16 1.60
CA ASN A 30 12.17 -5.91 0.27
C ASN A 30 11.97 -4.42 0.00
N ARG A 31 11.47 -3.66 1.00
CA ARG A 31 11.26 -2.22 0.87
C ARG A 31 12.54 -1.40 0.98
N CYS A 32 13.52 -1.84 1.74
CA CYS A 32 14.86 -1.24 1.70
C CYS A 32 15.47 -1.30 0.29
N GLY A 33 15.21 -2.37 -0.45
CA GLY A 33 15.69 -2.53 -1.83
C GLY A 33 14.93 -1.70 -2.87
N SER A 34 13.72 -1.22 -2.59
CA SER A 34 12.89 -0.51 -3.57
C SER A 34 13.40 0.92 -3.85
N MET A 35 14.54 1.04 -4.48
CA MET A 35 15.31 2.27 -4.68
C MET A 35 15.28 2.78 -6.12
N ALA A 36 15.27 1.88 -7.11
CA ALA A 36 15.51 2.23 -8.51
C ALA A 36 14.31 2.95 -9.14
N VAL A 37 13.09 2.57 -8.78
CA VAL A 37 11.87 3.12 -9.40
C VAL A 37 11.74 4.64 -9.20
N PRO A 38 11.98 5.21 -8.01
CA PRO A 38 11.97 6.66 -7.82
C PRO A 38 13.02 7.40 -8.66
N PHE A 39 14.14 6.76 -8.95
CA PHE A 39 15.26 7.33 -9.71
C PHE A 39 15.27 6.92 -11.18
N MET A 40 14.30 6.14 -11.64
CA MET A 40 14.25 5.63 -13.02
C MET A 40 14.20 6.75 -14.06
N GLY A 41 13.45 7.82 -13.79
CA GLY A 41 13.41 9.01 -14.66
C GLY A 41 14.77 9.69 -14.76
N LEU A 42 15.46 9.88 -13.63
CA LEU A 42 16.80 10.47 -13.60
C LEU A 42 17.84 9.57 -14.28
N TYR A 43 17.76 8.26 -14.13
CA TYR A 43 18.61 7.34 -14.87
C TYR A 43 18.46 7.50 -16.39
N VAL A 44 17.22 7.61 -16.88
CA VAL A 44 16.94 7.77 -18.32
C VAL A 44 17.47 9.11 -18.85
N THR A 45 17.27 10.20 -18.09
CA THR A 45 17.68 11.54 -18.53
C THR A 45 19.17 11.80 -18.30
N GLN A 46 19.70 11.44 -17.13
CA GLN A 46 21.08 11.79 -16.75
C GLN A 46 22.13 10.75 -17.21
N SER A 47 21.80 9.45 -17.13
CA SER A 47 22.78 8.40 -17.49
C SER A 47 22.66 7.94 -18.93
N LEU A 48 21.46 7.92 -19.50
CA LEU A 48 21.23 7.51 -20.89
C LEU A 48 21.11 8.70 -21.85
N HIS A 49 21.17 9.94 -21.34
CA HIS A 49 21.05 11.18 -22.11
C HIS A 49 19.83 11.22 -23.02
N ARG A 50 18.70 10.69 -22.53
CA ARG A 50 17.43 10.66 -23.25
C ARG A 50 16.53 11.83 -22.84
N SER A 51 15.48 12.07 -23.61
CA SER A 51 14.52 13.13 -23.36
C SER A 51 13.67 12.85 -22.10
N GLU A 52 13.12 13.91 -21.52
CA GLU A 52 12.12 13.79 -20.43
C GLU A 52 10.87 13.03 -20.88
N MET A 53 10.51 13.10 -22.16
CA MET A 53 9.43 12.34 -22.74
C MET A 53 9.72 10.82 -22.72
N ASP A 54 10.95 10.42 -23.03
CA ASP A 54 11.40 9.03 -22.93
C ASP A 54 11.35 8.52 -21.48
N ALA A 55 11.77 9.37 -20.52
CA ALA A 55 11.66 9.05 -19.10
C ALA A 55 10.19 8.88 -18.66
N GLY A 56 9.31 9.77 -19.11
CA GLY A 56 7.88 9.67 -18.87
C GLY A 56 7.27 8.40 -19.47
N LEU A 57 7.69 8.01 -20.67
CA LEU A 57 7.23 6.77 -21.33
C LEU A 57 7.63 5.52 -20.54
N ILE A 58 8.88 5.41 -20.10
CA ILE A 58 9.34 4.25 -19.29
C ILE A 58 8.54 4.15 -17.98
N ILE A 59 8.33 5.27 -17.28
CA ILE A 59 7.55 5.30 -16.02
C ILE A 59 6.10 4.88 -16.29
N THR A 60 5.51 5.33 -17.39
CA THR A 60 4.14 4.93 -17.77
C THR A 60 4.06 3.44 -18.07
N LEU A 61 5.02 2.90 -18.82
CA LEU A 61 5.09 1.48 -19.14
C LEU A 61 5.31 0.62 -17.88
N PHE A 62 6.12 1.10 -16.94
CA PHE A 62 6.24 0.48 -15.62
C PHE A 62 4.90 0.45 -14.90
N GLY A 63 4.11 1.53 -14.97
CA GLY A 63 2.74 1.58 -14.43
C GLY A 63 1.80 0.55 -15.06
N VAL A 64 1.85 0.38 -16.39
CA VAL A 64 1.06 -0.63 -17.11
C VAL A 64 1.42 -2.06 -16.63
N GLY A 65 2.70 -2.39 -16.57
CA GLY A 65 3.17 -3.68 -16.05
C GLY A 65 2.74 -3.91 -14.60
N SER A 66 2.75 -2.87 -13.78
CA SER A 66 2.28 -2.89 -12.38
C SER A 66 0.81 -3.30 -12.26
N ILE A 67 -0.07 -2.74 -13.08
CA ILE A 67 -1.50 -3.10 -13.14
C ILE A 67 -1.67 -4.57 -13.54
N MET A 68 -0.99 -5.00 -14.61
CA MET A 68 -1.04 -6.38 -15.08
C MET A 68 -0.49 -7.36 -14.04
N GLY A 69 0.63 -7.01 -13.39
CA GLY A 69 1.27 -7.81 -12.36
C GLY A 69 0.39 -8.00 -11.11
N SER A 70 -0.24 -6.94 -10.61
CA SER A 70 -1.18 -7.02 -9.49
C SER A 70 -2.35 -7.94 -9.80
N ALA A 71 -2.96 -7.82 -10.97
CA ALA A 71 -4.09 -8.65 -11.38
C ALA A 71 -3.69 -10.13 -11.55
N ALA A 72 -2.60 -10.40 -12.28
CA ALA A 72 -2.09 -11.75 -12.51
C ALA A 72 -1.58 -12.39 -11.21
N GLY A 73 -0.88 -11.62 -10.36
CA GLY A 73 -0.34 -12.08 -9.08
C GLY A 73 -1.43 -12.58 -8.12
N GLY A 74 -2.59 -11.92 -8.08
CA GLY A 74 -3.73 -12.38 -7.32
C GLY A 74 -4.25 -13.74 -7.78
N LYS A 75 -4.46 -13.89 -9.09
CA LYS A 75 -4.91 -15.16 -9.69
C LYS A 75 -3.87 -16.27 -9.47
N LEU A 76 -2.59 -15.99 -9.69
CA LEU A 76 -1.51 -16.94 -9.45
C LEU A 76 -1.45 -17.36 -7.97
N THR A 77 -1.67 -16.41 -7.05
CA THR A 77 -1.70 -16.69 -5.61
C THR A 77 -2.79 -17.70 -5.25
N ASP A 78 -3.97 -17.58 -5.84
CA ASP A 78 -5.05 -18.54 -5.62
C ASP A 78 -4.82 -19.89 -6.31
N MET A 79 -4.07 -19.92 -7.43
CA MET A 79 -3.79 -21.13 -8.20
C MET A 79 -2.63 -21.97 -7.64
N ILE A 80 -1.51 -21.33 -7.29
CA ILE A 80 -0.26 -22.03 -6.89
C ILE A 80 0.18 -21.71 -5.46
N GLY A 81 -0.57 -20.84 -4.76
CA GLY A 81 -0.29 -20.38 -3.40
C GLY A 81 0.61 -19.12 -3.36
N PHE A 82 0.54 -18.41 -2.25
CA PHE A 82 1.27 -17.13 -2.08
C PHE A 82 2.80 -17.30 -2.03
N ARG A 83 3.30 -18.36 -1.40
CA ARG A 83 4.74 -18.56 -1.22
C ARG A 83 5.50 -18.77 -2.54
N PRO A 84 5.08 -19.66 -3.48
CA PRO A 84 5.69 -19.75 -4.79
C PRO A 84 5.66 -18.43 -5.58
N VAL A 85 4.52 -17.70 -5.53
CA VAL A 85 4.41 -16.41 -6.21
C VAL A 85 5.40 -15.40 -5.64
N GLN A 86 5.53 -15.29 -4.32
CA GLN A 86 6.50 -14.40 -3.69
C GLN A 86 7.95 -14.75 -4.10
N ILE A 87 8.33 -16.03 -4.10
CA ILE A 87 9.67 -16.48 -4.47
C ILE A 87 9.96 -16.15 -5.94
N LEU A 88 9.07 -16.56 -6.85
CA LEU A 88 9.25 -16.34 -8.29
C LEU A 88 9.28 -14.85 -8.62
N SER A 89 8.36 -14.07 -8.07
CA SER A 89 8.32 -12.62 -8.28
C SER A 89 9.59 -11.93 -7.81
N SER A 90 10.11 -12.31 -6.63
CA SER A 90 11.32 -11.70 -6.09
C SER A 90 12.57 -12.10 -6.87
N ILE A 91 12.74 -13.39 -7.20
CA ILE A 91 13.95 -13.87 -7.88
C ILE A 91 13.95 -13.38 -9.33
N ILE A 92 12.86 -13.60 -10.09
CA ILE A 92 12.79 -13.18 -11.50
C ILE A 92 12.84 -11.66 -11.59
N GLY A 93 12.04 -10.93 -10.77
CA GLY A 93 12.06 -9.48 -10.73
C GLY A 93 13.46 -8.94 -10.41
N GLY A 94 14.16 -9.55 -9.45
CA GLY A 94 15.52 -9.17 -9.09
C GLY A 94 16.53 -9.39 -10.23
N LEU A 95 16.48 -10.52 -10.91
CA LEU A 95 17.33 -10.78 -12.09
C LEU A 95 17.05 -9.78 -13.22
N LEU A 96 15.78 -9.44 -13.44
CA LEU A 96 15.38 -8.47 -14.46
C LEU A 96 15.84 -7.04 -14.10
N PHE A 97 15.84 -6.64 -12.82
CA PHE A 97 16.43 -5.37 -12.39
C PHE A 97 17.94 -5.31 -12.68
N ILE A 98 18.67 -6.39 -12.39
CA ILE A 98 20.10 -6.47 -12.71
C ILE A 98 20.29 -6.39 -14.24
N LEU A 99 19.49 -7.10 -15.01
CA LEU A 99 19.52 -7.05 -16.48
C LEU A 99 19.23 -5.62 -16.99
N PHE A 100 18.28 -4.89 -16.38
CA PHE A 100 17.97 -3.51 -16.75
C PHE A 100 19.19 -2.58 -16.66
N SER A 101 20.04 -2.79 -15.66
CA SER A 101 21.26 -2.00 -15.47
C SER A 101 22.30 -2.15 -16.59
N THR A 102 22.25 -3.25 -17.34
CA THR A 102 23.24 -3.59 -18.39
C THR A 102 22.78 -3.15 -19.79
N ILE A 103 21.47 -2.93 -19.99
CA ILE A 103 20.90 -2.58 -21.28
C ILE A 103 20.91 -1.06 -21.46
N THR A 104 21.27 -0.60 -22.67
CA THR A 104 21.27 0.83 -23.07
C THR A 104 20.29 1.09 -24.21
N HIS A 105 19.85 0.05 -24.92
CA HIS A 105 18.90 0.19 -26.03
C HIS A 105 17.50 0.52 -25.51
N PHE A 106 16.95 1.67 -25.91
CA PHE A 106 15.74 2.25 -25.32
C PHE A 106 14.50 1.35 -25.47
N SER A 107 14.26 0.79 -26.65
CA SER A 107 13.09 -0.09 -26.87
C SER A 107 13.14 -1.33 -25.99
N SER A 108 14.33 -1.88 -25.74
CA SER A 108 14.51 -3.00 -24.81
C SER A 108 14.25 -2.61 -23.37
N LEU A 109 14.65 -1.39 -22.96
CA LEU A 109 14.34 -0.85 -21.63
C LEU A 109 12.83 -0.66 -21.43
N CYS A 110 12.11 -0.21 -22.46
CA CYS A 110 10.65 -0.06 -22.43
C CYS A 110 9.95 -1.41 -22.18
N VAL A 111 10.33 -2.46 -22.91
CA VAL A 111 9.78 -3.80 -22.71
C VAL A 111 10.13 -4.33 -21.33
N LEU A 112 11.40 -4.16 -20.94
CA LEU A 112 11.90 -4.63 -19.66
C LEU A 112 11.23 -3.94 -18.48
N ALA A 113 10.90 -2.64 -18.58
CA ALA A 113 10.15 -1.90 -17.56
C ALA A 113 8.77 -2.51 -17.30
N VAL A 114 8.04 -2.91 -18.35
CA VAL A 114 6.76 -3.62 -18.23
C VAL A 114 6.94 -4.97 -17.52
N VAL A 115 7.94 -5.75 -17.93
CA VAL A 115 8.17 -7.11 -17.39
C VAL A 115 8.64 -7.05 -15.94
N ILE A 116 9.56 -6.14 -15.60
CA ILE A 116 10.02 -5.93 -14.22
C ILE A 116 8.85 -5.58 -13.30
N SER A 117 8.06 -4.58 -13.70
CA SER A 117 6.95 -4.12 -12.88
C SER A 117 5.86 -5.19 -12.73
N PHE A 118 5.63 -6.00 -13.77
CA PHE A 118 4.74 -7.15 -13.69
C PHE A 118 5.15 -8.11 -12.57
N PHE A 119 6.40 -8.53 -12.52
CA PHE A 119 6.88 -9.43 -11.46
C PHE A 119 6.91 -8.73 -10.10
N SER A 120 7.41 -7.51 -10.02
CA SER A 120 7.48 -6.77 -8.75
C SER A 120 6.11 -6.56 -8.11
N GLU A 121 5.08 -6.25 -8.89
CA GLU A 121 3.74 -6.01 -8.38
C GLU A 121 2.92 -7.29 -8.18
N ALA A 122 3.26 -8.41 -8.83
CA ALA A 122 2.67 -9.71 -8.53
C ALA A 122 3.00 -10.18 -7.10
N PHE A 123 4.10 -9.70 -6.51
CA PHE A 123 4.47 -9.96 -5.12
C PHE A 123 3.42 -9.42 -4.12
N ARG A 124 2.80 -8.26 -4.40
CA ARG A 124 1.91 -7.57 -3.43
C ARG A 124 0.69 -8.39 -3.01
N PRO A 125 -0.17 -8.91 -3.93
CA PRO A 125 -1.31 -9.71 -3.53
C PRO A 125 -0.90 -11.02 -2.83
N ALA A 126 0.25 -11.60 -3.22
CA ALA A 126 0.80 -12.77 -2.55
C ALA A 126 1.24 -12.44 -1.12
N ASN A 127 1.92 -11.32 -0.89
CA ASN A 127 2.29 -10.87 0.44
C ASN A 127 1.06 -10.54 1.30
N PHE A 128 0.06 -9.88 0.72
CA PHE A 128 -1.20 -9.59 1.41
C PHE A 128 -1.87 -10.88 1.90
N THR A 129 -1.96 -11.89 1.04
CA THR A 129 -2.51 -13.21 1.39
C THR A 129 -1.66 -13.93 2.45
N ALA A 130 -0.33 -13.83 2.37
CA ALA A 130 0.59 -14.43 3.33
C ALA A 130 0.42 -13.84 4.73
N VAL A 131 0.29 -12.51 4.87
CA VAL A 131 0.03 -11.84 6.16
C VAL A 131 -1.24 -12.38 6.80
N ALA A 132 -2.33 -12.48 6.05
CA ALA A 132 -3.60 -13.01 6.54
C ALA A 132 -3.50 -14.50 6.95
N HIS A 133 -2.75 -15.29 6.16
CA HIS A 133 -2.59 -16.73 6.44
C HIS A 133 -1.77 -17.02 7.71
N TYR A 134 -0.73 -16.22 7.94
CA TYR A 134 0.13 -16.38 9.11
C TYR A 134 -0.37 -15.65 10.37
N ALA A 135 -1.38 -14.80 10.24
CA ALA A 135 -2.03 -14.16 11.39
C ALA A 135 -2.72 -15.20 12.26
N THR A 136 -2.59 -15.06 13.58
CA THR A 136 -3.37 -15.83 14.54
C THR A 136 -4.80 -15.27 14.65
N GLU A 137 -5.73 -16.07 15.13
CA GLU A 137 -7.11 -15.65 15.30
C GLU A 137 -7.20 -14.37 16.15
N GLY A 138 -7.98 -13.41 15.73
CA GLY A 138 -8.12 -12.10 16.38
C GLY A 138 -6.93 -11.14 16.20
N THR A 139 -5.86 -11.51 15.45
CA THR A 139 -4.67 -10.63 15.28
C THR A 139 -4.47 -10.12 13.85
N ILE A 140 -5.46 -10.29 12.97
CA ILE A 140 -5.33 -9.93 11.54
C ILE A 140 -4.95 -8.45 11.38
N THR A 141 -5.69 -7.54 12.01
CA THR A 141 -5.42 -6.09 11.91
C THR A 141 -4.02 -5.74 12.40
N ARG A 142 -3.61 -6.29 13.55
CA ARG A 142 -2.26 -6.08 14.11
C ARG A 142 -1.16 -6.67 13.23
N SER A 143 -1.42 -7.80 12.59
CA SER A 143 -0.47 -8.42 11.64
C SER A 143 -0.25 -7.53 10.42
N TYR A 144 -1.29 -6.90 9.87
CA TYR A 144 -1.16 -5.92 8.80
C TYR A 144 -0.48 -4.63 9.27
N SER A 145 -0.74 -4.17 10.48
CA SER A 145 -0.06 -3.01 11.06
C SER A 145 1.44 -3.27 11.27
N LEU A 146 1.84 -4.46 11.74
CA LEU A 146 3.25 -4.84 11.84
C LEU A 146 3.92 -4.89 10.46
N ASN A 147 3.26 -5.50 9.48
CA ASN A 147 3.78 -5.54 8.11
C ASN A 147 3.91 -4.13 7.51
N ARG A 148 2.96 -3.23 7.77
CA ARG A 148 2.99 -1.84 7.33
C ARG A 148 4.11 -1.04 8.01
N LEU A 149 4.33 -1.23 9.30
CA LEU A 149 5.46 -0.66 10.03
C LEU A 149 6.79 -1.06 9.38
N ALA A 150 6.95 -2.35 9.09
CA ALA A 150 8.12 -2.89 8.40
C ALA A 150 8.33 -2.27 7.00
N VAL A 151 7.25 -2.11 6.24
CA VAL A 151 7.25 -1.42 4.94
C VAL A 151 7.73 0.02 5.07
N ASN A 152 7.20 0.79 6.02
CA ASN A 152 7.55 2.20 6.20
C ASN A 152 9.01 2.38 6.64
N ILE A 153 9.48 1.56 7.58
CA ILE A 153 10.89 1.55 7.99
C ILE A 153 11.78 1.21 6.80
N GLY A 154 11.44 0.15 6.06
CA GLY A 154 12.21 -0.28 4.88
C GLY A 154 12.27 0.80 3.81
N TRP A 155 11.15 1.46 3.52
CA TRP A 155 11.07 2.56 2.55
C TRP A 155 11.94 3.75 2.98
N SER A 156 11.87 4.14 4.25
CA SER A 156 12.67 5.27 4.77
C SER A 156 14.17 5.00 4.66
N ILE A 157 14.60 3.78 5.03
CA ILE A 157 15.99 3.34 4.90
C ILE A 157 16.39 3.31 3.41
N GLY A 158 15.55 2.68 2.57
CA GLY A 158 15.83 2.51 1.15
C GLY A 158 16.03 3.83 0.42
N ILE A 159 15.15 4.81 0.60
CA ILE A 159 15.27 6.11 -0.05
C ILE A 159 16.50 6.89 0.44
N SER A 160 16.82 6.79 1.74
CA SER A 160 18.02 7.45 2.26
C SER A 160 19.31 6.91 1.62
N PHE A 161 19.42 5.59 1.47
CA PHE A 161 20.56 4.98 0.77
C PHE A 161 20.51 5.20 -0.75
N ALA A 162 19.33 5.26 -1.34
CA ALA A 162 19.16 5.47 -2.78
C ALA A 162 19.82 6.78 -3.25
N GLY A 163 19.68 7.88 -2.50
CA GLY A 163 20.32 9.14 -2.81
C GLY A 163 21.85 9.04 -2.84
N ILE A 164 22.42 8.33 -1.86
CA ILE A 164 23.89 8.11 -1.79
C ILE A 164 24.35 7.24 -2.97
N ILE A 165 23.63 6.16 -3.27
CA ILE A 165 23.99 5.28 -4.39
C ILE A 165 23.84 6.00 -5.73
N ALA A 166 22.77 6.79 -5.90
CA ALA A 166 22.51 7.57 -7.10
C ALA A 166 23.62 8.59 -7.38
N SER A 167 24.19 9.24 -6.34
CA SER A 167 25.29 10.19 -6.49
C SER A 167 26.58 9.56 -7.00
N ILE A 168 26.75 8.24 -6.80
CA ILE A 168 27.89 7.49 -7.31
C ILE A 168 27.59 7.01 -8.74
N ASN A 169 26.52 6.27 -8.94
CA ASN A 169 26.09 5.76 -10.23
C ASN A 169 24.65 5.24 -10.19
N TYR A 170 23.78 5.77 -11.03
CA TYR A 170 22.38 5.34 -11.13
C TYR A 170 22.21 3.84 -11.46
N ARG A 171 23.12 3.21 -12.20
CA ARG A 171 23.06 1.77 -12.52
C ARG A 171 23.13 0.89 -11.27
N LEU A 172 23.86 1.33 -10.25
CA LEU A 172 23.98 0.60 -8.98
C LEU A 172 22.64 0.46 -8.28
N LEU A 173 21.71 1.41 -8.42
CA LEU A 173 20.36 1.33 -7.85
C LEU A 173 19.65 0.06 -8.34
N PHE A 174 19.71 -0.23 -9.63
CA PHE A 174 19.08 -1.41 -10.21
C PHE A 174 19.76 -2.71 -9.78
N ILE A 175 21.10 -2.70 -9.67
CA ILE A 175 21.88 -3.86 -9.20
C ILE A 175 21.55 -4.15 -7.73
N VAL A 176 21.52 -3.12 -6.88
CA VAL A 176 21.21 -3.27 -5.44
C VAL A 176 19.77 -3.72 -5.24
N GLU A 177 18.79 -3.09 -5.91
CA GLU A 177 17.39 -3.50 -5.84
C GLU A 177 17.21 -4.95 -6.31
N GLY A 178 17.87 -5.32 -7.41
CA GLY A 178 17.85 -6.67 -7.92
C GLY A 178 18.47 -7.68 -6.95
N GLY A 179 19.62 -7.36 -6.38
CA GLY A 179 20.30 -8.19 -5.38
C GLY A 179 19.46 -8.39 -4.11
N VAL A 180 18.91 -7.31 -3.56
CA VAL A 180 18.01 -7.38 -2.40
C VAL A 180 16.76 -8.20 -2.71
N SER A 181 16.16 -8.02 -3.89
CA SER A 181 14.99 -8.80 -4.30
C SER A 181 15.29 -10.30 -4.37
N ILE A 182 16.45 -10.70 -4.90
CA ILE A 182 16.89 -12.10 -4.91
C ILE A 182 17.08 -12.62 -3.48
N ILE A 183 17.75 -11.85 -2.62
CA ILE A 183 17.93 -12.21 -1.20
C ILE A 183 16.58 -12.40 -0.53
N VAL A 184 15.61 -11.53 -0.74
CA VAL A 184 14.24 -11.65 -0.24
C VAL A 184 13.60 -12.96 -0.68
N GLY A 185 13.70 -13.31 -1.96
CA GLY A 185 13.21 -14.59 -2.49
C GLY A 185 13.85 -15.80 -1.79
N LEU A 186 15.18 -15.76 -1.57
CA LEU A 186 15.92 -16.79 -0.85
C LEU A 186 15.54 -16.85 0.64
N LEU A 187 15.34 -15.72 1.31
CA LEU A 187 14.88 -15.68 2.70
C LEU A 187 13.47 -16.29 2.85
N ILE A 188 12.57 -16.00 1.92
CA ILE A 188 11.25 -16.65 1.88
C ILE A 188 11.39 -18.16 1.68
N LEU A 189 12.27 -18.58 0.80
CA LEU A 189 12.54 -19.99 0.52
C LEU A 189 13.11 -20.72 1.75
N ALA A 190 13.99 -20.08 2.50
CA ALA A 190 14.68 -20.68 3.65
C ALA A 190 13.83 -20.66 4.94
N PHE A 191 13.16 -19.56 5.23
CA PHE A 191 12.59 -19.31 6.57
C PHE A 191 11.07 -19.42 6.64
N LEU A 192 10.34 -19.19 5.53
CA LEU A 192 8.89 -19.32 5.57
C LEU A 192 8.46 -20.76 5.26
N PRO A 193 7.59 -21.36 6.08
CA PRO A 193 7.21 -22.77 5.91
C PRO A 193 6.43 -22.97 4.60
N ARG A 194 6.58 -24.18 4.03
CA ARG A 194 5.73 -24.62 2.91
C ARG A 194 4.31 -24.87 3.42
N VAL A 195 3.34 -24.21 2.84
CA VAL A 195 1.93 -24.49 3.13
C VAL A 195 1.53 -25.75 2.38
N LYS A 196 1.60 -26.90 3.08
CA LYS A 196 1.16 -28.20 2.52
C LYS A 196 -0.36 -28.17 2.42
N GLY A 197 -0.89 -28.47 1.26
CA GLY A 197 -2.33 -28.69 1.09
C GLY A 197 -3.14 -27.52 0.54
N PHE A 198 -2.55 -26.32 0.35
CA PHE A 198 -3.27 -25.18 -0.23
C PHE A 198 -3.99 -25.56 -1.53
N ILE A 199 -3.33 -26.30 -2.42
CA ILE A 199 -3.91 -26.77 -3.69
C ILE A 199 -4.87 -27.95 -3.47
N LYS A 200 -4.58 -28.85 -2.53
CA LYS A 200 -5.38 -30.08 -2.29
C LYS A 200 -6.66 -29.79 -1.49
N GLN A 201 -6.57 -28.91 -0.49
CA GLN A 201 -7.75 -28.41 0.24
C GLN A 201 -8.60 -27.51 -0.64
N ALA A 202 -7.98 -26.65 -1.48
CA ALA A 202 -8.68 -25.87 -2.48
C ALA A 202 -9.51 -26.73 -3.42
N LYS A 203 -8.99 -27.84 -3.91
CA LYS A 203 -9.72 -28.76 -4.81
C LYS A 203 -10.77 -29.63 -4.08
N ALA A 204 -10.50 -30.07 -2.88
CA ALA A 204 -11.40 -30.96 -2.12
C ALA A 204 -12.64 -30.23 -1.56
N HIS A 205 -12.52 -28.95 -1.18
CA HIS A 205 -13.64 -28.13 -0.70
C HIS A 205 -14.36 -27.38 -1.84
N ALA A 206 -13.71 -27.22 -3.00
CA ALA A 206 -14.31 -26.57 -4.18
C ALA A 206 -15.48 -27.35 -4.79
N SER A 207 -15.65 -28.64 -4.46
CA SER A 207 -16.74 -29.46 -4.99
C SER A 207 -18.13 -29.08 -4.45
N ASN A 208 -18.23 -28.38 -3.31
CA ASN A 208 -19.50 -28.05 -2.67
C ASN A 208 -19.69 -26.58 -2.23
N MET A 209 -18.73 -25.69 -2.45
CA MET A 209 -18.88 -24.27 -2.13
C MET A 209 -18.89 -23.39 -3.39
N VAL A 210 -19.90 -22.54 -3.50
CA VAL A 210 -19.92 -21.48 -4.53
C VAL A 210 -18.81 -20.47 -4.22
N ILE A 211 -17.66 -20.60 -4.89
CA ILE A 211 -16.56 -19.64 -4.75
C ILE A 211 -16.99 -18.32 -5.42
N MET A 212 -17.39 -17.35 -4.59
CA MET A 212 -17.79 -16.04 -5.09
C MET A 212 -16.55 -15.33 -5.64
N LYS A 213 -16.61 -14.92 -6.90
CA LYS A 213 -15.57 -14.12 -7.53
C LYS A 213 -15.68 -12.66 -7.06
N PRO A 214 -14.58 -11.92 -6.81
CA PRO A 214 -14.63 -10.55 -6.27
C PRO A 214 -15.53 -9.61 -7.06
N TRP A 215 -15.58 -9.74 -8.39
CA TRP A 215 -16.42 -8.90 -9.26
C TRP A 215 -17.92 -9.22 -9.20
N ARG A 216 -18.32 -10.33 -8.60
CA ARG A 216 -19.71 -10.67 -8.29
C ARG A 216 -20.13 -10.26 -6.87
N ASP A 217 -19.17 -9.95 -6.01
CA ASP A 217 -19.42 -9.37 -4.69
C ASP A 217 -19.66 -7.86 -4.83
N ILE A 218 -20.91 -7.47 -4.98
CA ILE A 218 -21.32 -6.07 -5.19
C ILE A 218 -20.84 -5.16 -4.04
N PHE A 219 -20.83 -5.68 -2.81
CA PHE A 219 -20.30 -4.93 -1.66
C PHE A 219 -18.80 -4.67 -1.85
N TYR A 220 -18.04 -5.71 -2.18
CA TYR A 220 -16.61 -5.61 -2.38
C TYR A 220 -16.26 -4.67 -3.54
N VAL A 221 -16.94 -4.80 -4.68
CA VAL A 221 -16.71 -3.92 -5.84
C VAL A 221 -16.92 -2.45 -5.47
N LYS A 222 -18.03 -2.12 -4.80
CA LYS A 222 -18.29 -0.75 -4.33
C LYS A 222 -17.26 -0.28 -3.30
N PHE A 223 -16.88 -1.17 -2.39
CA PHE A 223 -15.87 -0.89 -1.37
C PHE A 223 -14.50 -0.61 -2.02
N ILE A 224 -14.07 -1.42 -2.98
CA ILE A 224 -12.78 -1.23 -3.69
C ILE A 224 -12.79 0.03 -4.56
N LEU A 225 -13.89 0.36 -5.21
CA LEU A 225 -13.99 1.63 -5.96
C LEU A 225 -13.84 2.85 -5.04
N LEU A 226 -14.54 2.87 -3.91
CA LEU A 226 -14.37 3.92 -2.90
C LEU A 226 -12.95 3.95 -2.33
N THR A 227 -12.37 2.77 -2.06
CA THR A 227 -11.00 2.63 -1.58
C THR A 227 -9.98 3.13 -2.60
N THR A 228 -10.21 2.91 -3.90
CA THR A 228 -9.34 3.42 -4.97
C THR A 228 -9.31 4.94 -4.97
N VAL A 229 -10.48 5.59 -4.89
CA VAL A 229 -10.57 7.05 -4.79
C VAL A 229 -9.89 7.55 -3.52
N PHE A 230 -10.18 6.91 -2.38
CA PHE A 230 -9.58 7.22 -1.08
C PHE A 230 -8.05 7.14 -1.10
N ILE A 231 -7.48 6.04 -1.62
CA ILE A 231 -6.02 5.86 -1.73
C ILE A 231 -5.43 6.85 -2.73
N THR A 232 -6.13 7.17 -3.82
CA THR A 232 -5.66 8.18 -4.79
C THR A 232 -5.52 9.55 -4.13
N CYS A 233 -6.52 9.96 -3.35
CA CYS A 233 -6.43 11.19 -2.57
C CYS A 233 -5.28 11.12 -1.55
N ALA A 234 -5.14 9.99 -0.82
CA ALA A 234 -4.07 9.81 0.15
C ALA A 234 -2.67 9.89 -0.49
N PHE A 235 -2.51 9.34 -1.69
CA PHE A 235 -1.24 9.30 -2.40
C PHE A 235 -0.73 10.69 -2.80
N LEU A 236 -1.65 11.63 -3.05
CA LEU A 236 -1.31 13.02 -3.40
C LEU A 236 -0.65 13.78 -2.25
N MET A 237 -0.88 13.39 -0.99
CA MET A 237 -0.20 13.95 0.18
C MET A 237 1.32 13.83 0.08
N PHE A 238 1.82 12.73 -0.47
CA PHE A 238 3.26 12.49 -0.59
C PHE A 238 3.84 12.85 -1.96
N ARG A 239 3.00 13.25 -2.92
CA ARG A 239 3.44 13.56 -4.28
C ARG A 239 3.28 15.02 -4.67
N VAL A 240 2.17 15.64 -4.29
CA VAL A 240 1.85 17.02 -4.69
C VAL A 240 2.08 18.00 -3.54
N VAL A 241 1.77 17.60 -2.31
CA VAL A 241 1.90 18.51 -1.14
C VAL A 241 3.34 18.97 -0.90
N PRO A 242 4.40 18.15 -1.04
CA PRO A 242 5.79 18.65 -0.91
C PRO A 242 6.13 19.73 -1.93
N VAL A 243 5.61 19.61 -3.15
CA VAL A 243 5.80 20.61 -4.20
C VAL A 243 5.10 21.92 -3.84
N PHE A 244 3.87 21.81 -3.33
CA PHE A 244 3.13 22.97 -2.81
C PHE A 244 3.86 23.65 -1.65
N PHE A 245 4.37 22.89 -0.68
CA PHE A 245 5.16 23.46 0.43
C PHE A 245 6.36 24.26 -0.08
N LYS A 246 7.04 23.76 -1.12
CA LYS A 246 8.19 24.45 -1.69
C LYS A 246 7.79 25.69 -2.50
N GLN A 247 6.79 25.55 -3.38
CA GLN A 247 6.45 26.60 -4.35
C GLN A 247 5.62 27.72 -3.76
N GLU A 248 4.63 27.40 -2.91
CA GLU A 248 3.66 28.38 -2.39
C GLU A 248 4.00 28.84 -0.98
N TRP A 249 4.45 27.92 -0.13
CA TRP A 249 4.77 28.24 1.27
C TRP A 249 6.25 28.55 1.50
N HIS A 250 7.10 28.38 0.49
CA HIS A 250 8.54 28.65 0.51
C HIS A 250 9.27 27.93 1.66
N ILE A 251 8.79 26.77 2.06
CA ILE A 251 9.43 25.89 3.05
C ILE A 251 10.65 25.25 2.38
N ASP A 252 11.77 25.17 3.07
CA ASP A 252 12.96 24.57 2.50
C ASP A 252 12.87 23.02 2.43
N GLU A 253 13.73 22.40 1.61
CA GLU A 253 13.69 20.95 1.36
C GLU A 253 14.00 20.14 2.62
N PHE A 254 14.85 20.63 3.50
CA PHE A 254 15.20 19.97 4.75
C PHE A 254 14.02 19.96 5.72
N GLU A 255 13.34 21.09 5.86
CA GLU A 255 12.12 21.20 6.68
C GLU A 255 11.01 20.32 6.12
N ILE A 256 10.78 20.31 4.79
CA ILE A 256 9.82 19.41 4.12
C ILE A 256 10.15 17.95 4.43
N GLY A 257 11.43 17.58 4.38
CA GLY A 257 11.87 16.23 4.71
C GLY A 257 11.54 15.84 6.16
N ILE A 258 11.78 16.75 7.12
CA ILE A 258 11.43 16.54 8.53
C ILE A 258 9.92 16.41 8.71
N ILE A 259 9.14 17.32 8.12
CA ILE A 259 7.67 17.33 8.21
C ILE A 259 7.09 16.02 7.69
N ILE A 260 7.54 15.54 6.53
CA ILE A 260 7.10 14.24 5.99
C ILE A 260 7.59 13.08 6.87
N GLY A 261 8.81 13.19 7.42
CA GLY A 261 9.38 12.20 8.33
C GLY A 261 8.56 12.01 9.61
N ILE A 262 7.84 13.05 10.06
CA ILE A 262 6.91 12.98 11.21
C ILE A 262 5.83 11.91 10.97
N ASN A 263 5.32 11.76 9.74
CA ASN A 263 4.36 10.70 9.40
C ASN A 263 4.89 9.32 9.76
N GLY A 264 6.09 8.97 9.28
CA GLY A 264 6.71 7.68 9.58
C GLY A 264 6.98 7.47 11.07
N ALA A 265 7.43 8.52 11.78
CA ALA A 265 7.68 8.46 13.22
C ALA A 265 6.39 8.22 14.02
N ILE A 266 5.30 8.93 13.70
CA ILE A 266 4.00 8.73 14.38
C ILE A 266 3.49 7.30 14.14
N ILE A 267 3.55 6.81 12.90
CA ILE A 267 3.13 5.44 12.58
C ILE A 267 3.96 4.44 13.39
N ALA A 268 5.28 4.58 13.39
CA ALA A 268 6.18 3.67 14.08
C ALA A 268 5.93 3.62 15.59
N LEU A 269 5.65 4.76 16.19
CA LEU A 269 5.50 4.89 17.65
C LEU A 269 4.08 4.54 18.12
N PHE A 270 3.05 4.89 17.37
CA PHE A 270 1.68 4.90 17.91
C PHE A 270 0.73 3.92 17.24
N GLU A 271 0.94 3.50 15.98
CA GLU A 271 -0.04 2.71 15.23
C GLU A 271 -0.37 1.38 15.91
N MET A 272 0.66 0.58 16.27
CA MET A 272 0.45 -0.72 16.90
C MET A 272 -0.27 -0.61 18.25
N ILE A 273 0.07 0.41 19.03
CA ILE A 273 -0.57 0.67 20.33
C ILE A 273 -2.03 1.07 20.15
N MET A 274 -2.28 1.95 19.20
CA MET A 274 -3.63 2.42 18.87
C MET A 274 -4.51 1.26 18.41
N ILE A 275 -4.06 0.52 17.40
CA ILE A 275 -4.81 -0.62 16.84
C ILE A 275 -5.15 -1.64 17.93
N ASN A 276 -4.17 -2.04 18.75
CA ASN A 276 -4.41 -2.99 19.84
C ASN A 276 -5.50 -2.52 20.83
N LYS A 277 -5.64 -1.21 21.03
CA LYS A 277 -6.66 -0.65 21.93
C LYS A 277 -8.04 -0.50 21.32
N ILE A 278 -8.13 -0.36 19.99
CA ILE A 278 -9.39 0.03 19.34
C ILE A 278 -9.98 -1.05 18.44
N GLU A 279 -9.19 -2.04 17.96
CA GLU A 279 -9.63 -3.00 16.94
C GLU A 279 -10.92 -3.76 17.29
N ALA A 280 -11.13 -4.07 18.59
CA ALA A 280 -12.32 -4.78 19.08
C ALA A 280 -13.48 -3.86 19.53
N LYS A 281 -13.30 -2.52 19.53
CA LYS A 281 -14.30 -1.62 20.12
C LYS A 281 -15.41 -1.21 19.18
N ARG A 282 -15.15 -1.15 17.88
CA ARG A 282 -16.11 -0.74 16.85
C ARG A 282 -15.85 -1.50 15.55
N SER A 283 -16.82 -1.44 14.64
CA SER A 283 -16.64 -2.04 13.31
C SER A 283 -15.47 -1.44 12.55
N PRO A 284 -14.73 -2.22 11.73
CA PRO A 284 -13.66 -1.70 10.90
C PRO A 284 -14.11 -0.52 10.02
N MET A 285 -15.32 -0.56 9.50
CA MET A 285 -15.89 0.50 8.66
C MET A 285 -16.01 1.84 9.40
N PHE A 286 -16.30 1.83 10.70
CA PHE A 286 -16.37 3.04 11.53
C PHE A 286 -15.03 3.78 11.54
N PHE A 287 -13.92 3.06 11.70
CA PHE A 287 -12.59 3.66 11.71
C PHE A 287 -12.18 4.19 10.34
N ILE A 288 -12.56 3.49 9.26
CA ILE A 288 -12.31 3.97 7.87
C ILE A 288 -13.04 5.29 7.61
N ILE A 289 -14.29 5.42 8.07
CA ILE A 289 -15.07 6.65 7.91
C ILE A 289 -14.40 7.82 8.65
N ILE A 290 -13.96 7.61 9.89
CA ILE A 290 -13.23 8.64 10.65
C ILE A 290 -11.90 8.97 9.95
N GLY A 291 -11.17 7.97 9.48
CA GLY A 291 -9.93 8.17 8.74
C GLY A 291 -10.13 9.03 7.48
N ALA A 292 -11.21 8.80 6.74
CA ALA A 292 -11.55 9.61 5.57
C ALA A 292 -11.91 11.06 5.94
N ALA A 293 -12.61 11.26 7.06
CA ALA A 293 -12.91 12.60 7.57
C ALA A 293 -11.63 13.35 8.00
N LEU A 294 -10.68 12.65 8.65
CA LEU A 294 -9.38 13.24 9.02
C LEU A 294 -8.53 13.56 7.78
N PHE A 295 -8.52 12.71 6.75
CA PHE A 295 -7.87 13.06 5.48
C PHE A 295 -8.48 14.29 4.84
N SER A 296 -9.82 14.40 4.83
CA SER A 296 -10.50 15.60 4.36
C SER A 296 -10.07 16.84 5.15
N ALA A 297 -10.07 16.74 6.49
CA ALA A 297 -9.65 17.83 7.36
C ALA A 297 -8.20 18.27 7.10
N SER A 298 -7.29 17.32 6.83
CA SER A 298 -5.89 17.64 6.52
C SER A 298 -5.76 18.49 5.24
N TYR A 299 -6.54 18.21 4.21
CA TYR A 299 -6.57 19.02 3.00
C TYR A 299 -7.22 20.38 3.19
N LEU A 300 -8.23 20.49 4.09
CA LEU A 300 -8.82 21.78 4.45
C LEU A 300 -7.82 22.69 5.19
N VAL A 301 -6.90 22.13 5.98
CA VAL A 301 -5.80 22.90 6.58
C VAL A 301 -4.92 23.55 5.50
N LEU A 302 -4.64 22.84 4.38
CA LEU A 302 -3.85 23.39 3.28
C LEU A 302 -4.54 24.52 2.51
N SER A 303 -5.86 24.55 2.51
CA SER A 303 -6.64 25.61 1.86
C SER A 303 -6.92 26.81 2.77
N ALA A 304 -6.63 26.70 4.07
CA ALA A 304 -6.89 27.77 5.01
C ALA A 304 -5.82 28.90 4.90
N PRO A 305 -6.21 30.17 5.04
CA PRO A 305 -5.27 31.31 4.99
C PRO A 305 -4.48 31.41 6.30
N ILE A 306 -3.51 30.53 6.51
CA ILE A 306 -2.69 30.46 7.72
C ILE A 306 -1.34 31.12 7.45
N SER A 307 -0.96 32.09 8.27
CA SER A 307 0.33 32.79 8.14
C SER A 307 1.53 32.00 8.63
N TYR A 308 1.33 30.98 9.51
CA TYR A 308 2.40 30.14 10.06
C TYR A 308 2.51 28.85 9.25
N HIS A 309 3.14 28.91 8.06
CA HIS A 309 3.17 27.82 7.08
C HIS A 309 3.76 26.50 7.63
N VAL A 310 4.89 26.58 8.35
CA VAL A 310 5.53 25.36 8.93
C VAL A 310 4.60 24.68 9.94
N ALA A 311 3.96 25.46 10.82
CA ALA A 311 3.02 24.91 11.79
C ALA A 311 1.79 24.26 11.11
N ALA A 312 1.27 24.90 10.05
CA ALA A 312 0.17 24.37 9.25
C ALA A 312 0.58 23.08 8.52
N ALA A 313 1.81 23.00 7.99
CA ALA A 313 2.36 21.81 7.37
C ALA A 313 2.47 20.65 8.36
N VAL A 314 3.01 20.89 9.56
CA VAL A 314 3.08 19.89 10.64
C VAL A 314 1.67 19.44 11.04
N LEU A 315 0.73 20.36 11.25
CA LEU A 315 -0.66 20.04 11.58
C LEU A 315 -1.30 19.16 10.50
N THR A 316 -1.11 19.53 9.23
CA THR A 316 -1.60 18.75 8.08
C THR A 316 -1.11 17.31 8.14
N ILE A 317 0.20 17.10 8.33
CA ILE A 317 0.79 15.76 8.39
C ILE A 317 0.32 14.98 9.61
N VAL A 318 0.20 15.61 10.78
CA VAL A 318 -0.29 14.93 12.00
C VAL A 318 -1.75 14.49 11.85
N VAL A 319 -2.62 15.35 11.32
CA VAL A 319 -4.03 15.02 11.09
C VAL A 319 -4.16 13.93 10.03
N PHE A 320 -3.41 14.05 8.92
CA PHE A 320 -3.35 13.05 7.86
C PHE A 320 -2.90 11.69 8.40
N THR A 321 -1.79 11.64 9.13
CA THR A 321 -1.23 10.41 9.70
C THR A 321 -2.21 9.74 10.66
N SER A 322 -2.93 10.53 11.46
CA SER A 322 -3.98 10.00 12.35
C SER A 322 -5.10 9.33 11.53
N GLY A 323 -5.52 9.93 10.42
CA GLY A 323 -6.46 9.33 9.49
C GLY A 323 -5.92 8.07 8.81
N GLU A 324 -4.65 8.06 8.46
CA GLU A 324 -3.96 6.92 7.85
C GLU A 324 -3.92 5.71 8.78
N MET A 325 -3.55 5.91 10.04
CA MET A 325 -3.52 4.86 11.06
C MET A 325 -4.92 4.29 11.35
N LEU A 326 -5.96 5.14 11.28
CA LEU A 326 -7.36 4.73 11.50
C LEU A 326 -8.00 4.07 10.28
N SER A 327 -7.46 4.19 9.07
CA SER A 327 -8.12 3.66 7.87
C SER A 327 -7.41 2.45 7.27
N LEU A 328 -6.13 2.55 6.95
CA LEU A 328 -5.46 1.53 6.13
C LEU A 328 -5.41 0.13 6.75
N PRO A 329 -5.14 -0.07 8.06
CA PRO A 329 -5.19 -1.40 8.66
C PRO A 329 -6.58 -2.03 8.61
N PHE A 330 -7.61 -1.22 8.81
CA PHE A 330 -9.01 -1.69 8.81
C PHE A 330 -9.56 -1.94 7.40
N ILE A 331 -9.08 -1.22 6.37
CA ILE A 331 -9.35 -1.57 4.96
C ILE A 331 -8.86 -3.00 4.67
N ASN A 332 -7.64 -3.32 5.09
CA ASN A 332 -7.09 -4.67 4.93
C ASN A 332 -7.96 -5.72 5.62
N THR A 333 -8.43 -5.42 6.83
CA THR A 333 -9.32 -6.30 7.60
C THR A 333 -10.63 -6.58 6.84
N ILE A 334 -11.26 -5.56 6.25
CA ILE A 334 -12.49 -5.73 5.46
C ILE A 334 -12.22 -6.58 4.21
N VAL A 335 -11.14 -6.31 3.48
CA VAL A 335 -10.78 -7.09 2.29
C VAL A 335 -10.63 -8.58 2.63
N ILE A 336 -9.96 -8.89 3.75
CA ILE A 336 -9.76 -10.28 4.19
C ILE A 336 -11.05 -10.92 4.69
N SER A 337 -11.86 -10.20 5.46
CA SER A 337 -13.14 -10.73 5.98
C SER A 337 -14.15 -11.09 4.89
N ARG A 338 -14.01 -10.50 3.69
CA ARG A 338 -14.84 -10.80 2.51
C ARG A 338 -14.30 -11.97 1.68
N SER A 339 -13.07 -12.36 1.90
CA SER A 339 -12.40 -13.44 1.17
C SER A 339 -12.42 -14.74 1.97
N ASN A 340 -12.27 -15.84 1.27
CA ASN A 340 -11.98 -17.15 1.83
C ASN A 340 -10.59 -17.63 1.39
N GLU A 341 -10.14 -18.77 1.89
CA GLU A 341 -8.81 -19.30 1.55
C GLU A 341 -8.60 -19.53 0.04
N HIS A 342 -9.67 -19.74 -0.74
CA HIS A 342 -9.61 -20.09 -2.16
C HIS A 342 -9.63 -18.89 -3.11
N ASN A 343 -10.07 -17.73 -2.64
CA ASN A 343 -10.19 -16.52 -3.46
C ASN A 343 -9.47 -15.30 -2.86
N ARG A 344 -8.73 -15.48 -1.76
CA ARG A 344 -8.05 -14.41 -1.03
C ARG A 344 -7.05 -13.65 -1.90
N GLY A 345 -6.35 -14.34 -2.82
CA GLY A 345 -5.44 -13.73 -3.76
C GLY A 345 -6.15 -12.78 -4.73
N LEU A 346 -7.32 -13.15 -5.25
CA LEU A 346 -8.12 -12.28 -6.13
C LEU A 346 -8.67 -11.06 -5.40
N TYR A 347 -9.13 -11.22 -4.15
CA TYR A 347 -9.52 -10.07 -3.31
C TYR A 347 -8.33 -9.17 -3.00
N ALA A 348 -7.18 -9.75 -2.65
CA ALA A 348 -5.93 -9.02 -2.46
C ALA A 348 -5.51 -8.25 -3.73
N ALA A 349 -5.66 -8.88 -4.92
CA ALA A 349 -5.36 -8.23 -6.19
C ALA A 349 -6.21 -6.99 -6.43
N GLY A 350 -7.53 -7.04 -6.16
CA GLY A 350 -8.40 -5.88 -6.27
C GLY A 350 -7.93 -4.70 -5.38
N TYR A 351 -7.53 -5.00 -4.15
CA TYR A 351 -6.97 -3.99 -3.24
C TYR A 351 -5.61 -3.44 -3.72
N THR A 352 -4.70 -4.32 -4.13
CA THR A 352 -3.38 -3.87 -4.61
C THR A 352 -3.47 -3.10 -5.92
N LEU A 353 -4.46 -3.44 -6.77
CA LEU A 353 -4.77 -2.70 -7.98
C LEU A 353 -5.19 -1.24 -7.67
N SER A 354 -5.92 -1.00 -6.57
CA SER A 354 -6.26 0.36 -6.12
C SER A 354 -5.00 1.21 -5.88
N TRP A 355 -3.95 0.63 -5.29
CA TRP A 355 -2.66 1.30 -5.11
C TRP A 355 -1.95 1.57 -6.44
N SER A 356 -1.96 0.61 -7.37
CA SER A 356 -1.36 0.80 -8.69
C SER A 356 -2.07 1.90 -9.48
N CYS A 357 -3.40 1.93 -9.45
CA CYS A 357 -4.19 2.99 -10.05
C CYS A 357 -3.88 4.37 -9.43
N ALA A 358 -3.81 4.44 -8.11
CA ALA A 358 -3.51 5.68 -7.39
C ALA A 358 -2.15 6.27 -7.78
N GLN A 359 -1.14 5.42 -7.94
CA GLN A 359 0.21 5.85 -8.33
C GLN A 359 0.27 6.43 -9.75
N VAL A 360 -0.53 5.91 -10.67
CA VAL A 360 -0.56 6.37 -12.06
C VAL A 360 -1.48 7.59 -12.23
N VAL A 361 -2.70 7.48 -11.70
CA VAL A 361 -3.76 8.46 -11.91
C VAL A 361 -3.58 9.70 -11.02
N GLY A 362 -3.21 9.49 -9.76
CA GLY A 362 -3.16 10.56 -8.76
C GLY A 362 -2.29 11.74 -9.16
N PRO A 363 -0.98 11.57 -9.39
CA PRO A 363 -0.10 12.68 -9.70
C PRO A 363 -0.50 13.45 -10.97
N TYR A 364 -0.91 12.73 -12.01
CA TYR A 364 -1.33 13.35 -13.26
C TYR A 364 -2.50 14.32 -13.05
N PHE A 365 -3.58 13.85 -12.40
CA PHE A 365 -4.73 14.70 -12.11
C PHE A 365 -4.41 15.78 -11.07
N GLY A 366 -3.63 15.45 -10.04
CA GLY A 366 -3.26 16.40 -9.00
C GLY A 366 -2.49 17.61 -9.56
N PHE A 367 -1.42 17.36 -10.32
CA PHE A 367 -0.64 18.44 -10.94
C PHE A 367 -1.41 19.16 -12.05
N SER A 368 -2.25 18.45 -12.81
CA SER A 368 -3.08 19.08 -13.85
C SER A 368 -4.08 20.07 -13.25
N ILE A 369 -4.76 19.69 -12.16
CA ILE A 369 -5.70 20.59 -11.46
C ILE A 369 -4.95 21.75 -10.81
N ALA A 370 -3.82 21.49 -10.13
CA ALA A 370 -3.01 22.54 -9.51
C ALA A 370 -2.53 23.57 -10.54
N LYS A 371 -2.06 23.12 -11.71
CA LYS A 371 -1.58 23.99 -12.79
C LYS A 371 -2.69 24.84 -13.42
N ASN A 372 -3.86 24.25 -13.68
CA ASN A 372 -4.92 24.91 -14.45
C ASN A 372 -5.87 25.74 -13.59
N PHE A 373 -6.11 25.31 -12.34
CA PHE A 373 -7.10 25.92 -11.44
C PHE A 373 -6.48 26.44 -10.13
N GLY A 374 -5.23 26.08 -9.83
CA GLY A 374 -4.54 26.42 -8.59
C GLY A 374 -4.70 25.40 -7.48
N TYR A 375 -3.80 25.48 -6.50
CA TYR A 375 -3.74 24.50 -5.39
C TYR A 375 -4.97 24.53 -4.49
N ASN A 376 -5.57 25.71 -4.24
CA ASN A 376 -6.76 25.80 -3.40
C ASN A 376 -7.93 24.98 -3.93
N TRP A 377 -8.18 25.02 -5.23
CA TRP A 377 -9.22 24.19 -5.86
C TRP A 377 -8.89 22.70 -5.79
N LEU A 378 -7.61 22.34 -5.88
CA LEU A 378 -7.18 20.96 -5.69
C LEU A 378 -7.50 20.49 -4.26
N TRP A 379 -7.11 21.25 -3.23
CA TRP A 379 -7.33 20.87 -1.83
C TRP A 379 -8.80 20.76 -1.48
N LEU A 380 -9.61 21.74 -1.88
CA LEU A 380 -11.06 21.70 -1.69
C LEU A 380 -11.70 20.51 -2.42
N GLY A 381 -11.29 20.25 -3.66
CA GLY A 381 -11.75 19.10 -4.44
C GLY A 381 -11.43 17.78 -3.76
N LEU A 382 -10.19 17.58 -3.28
CA LEU A 382 -9.77 16.38 -2.56
C LEU A 382 -10.54 16.23 -1.23
N ALA A 383 -10.73 17.32 -0.48
CA ALA A 383 -11.51 17.30 0.74
C ALA A 383 -12.96 16.88 0.47
N CYS A 384 -13.63 17.44 -0.54
CA CYS A 384 -14.97 17.04 -0.96
C CYS A 384 -15.04 15.57 -1.38
N MET A 385 -14.08 15.09 -2.20
CA MET A 385 -14.02 13.69 -2.61
C MET A 385 -13.90 12.75 -1.41
N LEU A 386 -13.11 13.10 -0.40
CA LEU A 386 -12.93 12.31 0.82
C LEU A 386 -14.19 12.31 1.70
N VAL A 387 -14.93 13.42 1.78
CA VAL A 387 -16.25 13.46 2.42
C VAL A 387 -17.24 12.54 1.68
N LEU A 388 -17.23 12.56 0.35
CA LEU A 388 -18.07 11.65 -0.45
C LEU A 388 -17.65 10.18 -0.24
N CYS A 389 -16.35 9.88 -0.13
CA CYS A 389 -15.88 8.55 0.24
C CYS A 389 -16.38 8.13 1.64
N ALA A 390 -16.28 9.01 2.64
CA ALA A 390 -16.77 8.75 3.99
C ALA A 390 -18.29 8.47 3.99
N TRP A 391 -19.06 9.26 3.25
CA TRP A 391 -20.51 9.05 3.07
C TRP A 391 -20.80 7.73 2.35
N GLY A 392 -20.04 7.40 1.30
CA GLY A 392 -20.14 6.15 0.57
C GLY A 392 -19.87 4.94 1.45
N PHE A 393 -18.78 4.96 2.24
CA PHE A 393 -18.46 3.92 3.23
C PHE A 393 -19.58 3.78 4.29
N ASN A 394 -20.10 4.89 4.80
CA ASN A 394 -21.21 4.86 5.76
C ASN A 394 -22.47 4.22 5.17
N THR A 395 -22.79 4.54 3.91
CA THR A 395 -23.92 3.97 3.20
C THR A 395 -23.76 2.47 2.99
N LEU A 396 -22.56 2.00 2.64
CA LEU A 396 -22.25 0.58 2.52
C LEU A 396 -22.38 -0.14 3.87
N ASN A 397 -21.88 0.47 4.95
CA ASN A 397 -21.98 -0.09 6.30
C ASN A 397 -23.45 -0.28 6.73
N LYS A 398 -24.29 0.74 6.54
CA LYS A 398 -25.72 0.68 6.86
C LYS A 398 -26.47 -0.40 6.06
N ARG A 399 -26.13 -0.56 4.77
CA ARG A 399 -26.74 -1.59 3.92
C ARG A 399 -26.37 -2.99 4.37
N GLN A 400 -25.10 -3.21 4.70
CA GLN A 400 -24.64 -4.50 5.22
C GLN A 400 -25.34 -4.87 6.52
N ALA A 401 -25.45 -3.94 7.47
CA ALA A 401 -26.16 -4.17 8.74
C ALA A 401 -27.63 -4.55 8.52
N LYS A 402 -28.33 -3.88 7.59
CA LYS A 402 -29.72 -4.23 7.24
C LYS A 402 -29.86 -5.64 6.65
N THR A 403 -28.92 -6.03 5.77
CA THR A 403 -28.95 -7.36 5.15
C THR A 403 -28.76 -8.47 6.19
N VAL A 404 -27.81 -8.29 7.11
CA VAL A 404 -27.57 -9.26 8.21
C VAL A 404 -28.81 -9.41 9.08
N LEU A 405 -29.42 -8.29 9.52
CA LEU A 405 -30.64 -8.31 10.34
C LEU A 405 -31.82 -8.97 9.63
N GLN A 406 -31.95 -8.81 8.32
CA GLN A 406 -33.00 -9.48 7.54
C GLN A 406 -32.77 -10.98 7.45
N THR A 407 -31.51 -11.41 7.26
CA THR A 407 -31.16 -12.84 7.20
C THR A 407 -31.40 -13.51 8.55
N GLU A 408 -31.02 -12.89 9.66
CA GLU A 408 -31.28 -13.38 11.02
C GLU A 408 -32.80 -13.51 11.33
N LYS A 409 -33.60 -12.51 10.90
CA LYS A 409 -35.06 -12.58 11.07
C LYS A 409 -35.67 -13.74 10.28
N ILE A 410 -35.24 -13.97 9.03
CA ILE A 410 -35.72 -15.06 8.21
C ILE A 410 -35.34 -16.44 8.83
N GLN A 411 -34.14 -16.56 9.41
CA GLN A 411 -33.71 -17.78 10.09
C GLN A 411 -34.57 -18.07 11.33
N LEU A 412 -34.89 -17.05 12.15
CA LEU A 412 -35.75 -17.18 13.32
C LEU A 412 -37.22 -17.42 12.98
N GLU A 413 -37.68 -17.11 11.77
CA GLU A 413 -39.03 -17.44 11.29
C GLU A 413 -39.14 -18.86 10.71
N ILE A 414 -38.01 -19.51 10.43
CA ILE A 414 -37.94 -20.87 9.88
C ILE A 414 -37.70 -21.92 11.00
N GLU A 415 -37.14 -21.51 12.15
CA GLU A 415 -37.04 -22.33 13.37
C GLU A 415 -38.35 -22.28 14.20
#